data_6b21530ec7eed578482c1eea1219f00a
#
_entry.id   6b21530ec7eed578482c1eea1219f00a
#
_cell.length_a   1.000
_cell.length_b   1.000
_cell.length_c   1.000
_cell.angle_alpha   90.00
_cell.angle_beta   90.00
_cell.angle_gamma   90.00
#
_symmetry.space_group_name_H-M   'P 1'
#
loop_
_entity.id
_entity.type
_entity.pdbx_description
1 polymer ?
#
loop_
_entity_poly.entity_id
_entity_poly.type
_entity_poly.pdbx_seq_one_letter_code
_entity_poly.pdbx_strand_id
1 'polypeptide(L)'
;GFFMWYKKFPLPTVKQFQWLTIMAVLMFVFANGLSTWSLKWIPAGLSALIGALYPLSVVIIERMFFNARPLTKLTYIGLFLGLSGVVIVFYENAFNGIDISMLIGLLLSLFAMLSWSVGTIFLARNKANMNPYYGTGWQMLISSLLLFIWAESSQPTVHFTDMTLKSWMVILYLVLFGSIIAFVAFI
;
A
#
# COMPACT_ATOMS: atom_id res chain seq x y z
N GLY A 1 12.20 10.59 10.71
CA GLY A 1 13.65 10.63 10.57
C GLY A 1 14.29 11.65 11.50
N PHE A 2 14.62 12.85 10.99
CA PHE A 2 15.42 13.88 11.69
C PHE A 2 14.85 14.28 13.06
N PHE A 3 13.56 14.52 13.18
CA PHE A 3 12.90 14.88 14.45
C PHE A 3 13.02 13.78 15.52
N MET A 4 12.98 12.53 15.12
CA MET A 4 13.08 11.40 16.06
C MET A 4 14.53 11.09 16.44
N TRP A 5 15.47 11.34 15.54
CA TRP A 5 16.90 11.33 15.86
C TRP A 5 17.23 12.41 16.89
N TYR A 6 16.69 13.61 16.73
CA TYR A 6 16.84 14.71 17.70
C TYR A 6 16.27 14.35 19.09
N LYS A 7 15.15 13.61 19.15
CA LYS A 7 14.54 13.12 20.41
C LYS A 7 15.23 11.86 20.97
N LYS A 8 16.34 11.41 20.43
CA LYS A 8 17.12 10.25 20.90
C LYS A 8 16.30 8.97 21.08
N PHE A 9 15.36 8.68 20.14
CA PHE A 9 14.67 7.41 20.15
C PHE A 9 15.68 6.27 19.97
N PRO A 10 15.60 5.18 20.78
CA PRO A 10 16.52 4.05 20.67
C PRO A 10 16.36 3.34 19.32
N LEU A 11 17.46 2.76 18.83
CA LEU A 11 17.42 1.93 17.62
C LEU A 11 16.47 0.74 17.84
N PRO A 12 15.79 0.24 16.79
CA PRO A 12 14.93 -0.92 16.89
C PRO A 12 15.71 -2.14 17.38
N THR A 13 15.12 -2.90 18.29
CA THR A 13 15.62 -4.24 18.63
C THR A 13 15.48 -5.19 17.44
N VAL A 14 16.23 -6.30 17.43
CA VAL A 14 16.18 -7.29 16.35
C VAL A 14 14.73 -7.77 16.09
N LYS A 15 13.95 -8.02 17.16
CA LYS A 15 12.55 -8.44 17.03
C LYS A 15 11.66 -7.33 16.44
N GLN A 16 11.87 -6.10 16.83
CA GLN A 16 11.18 -4.94 16.25
C GLN A 16 11.55 -4.78 14.79
N PHE A 17 12.83 -4.88 14.45
CA PHE A 17 13.31 -4.77 13.09
C PHE A 17 12.70 -5.84 12.17
N GLN A 18 12.58 -7.09 12.63
CA GLN A 18 11.89 -8.16 11.90
C GLN A 18 10.43 -7.80 11.59
N TRP A 19 9.66 -7.31 12.58
CA TRP A 19 8.28 -6.90 12.35
C TRP A 19 8.18 -5.68 11.43
N LEU A 20 9.08 -4.71 11.56
CA LEU A 20 9.15 -3.56 10.68
C LEU A 20 9.45 -3.97 9.24
N THR A 21 10.35 -4.94 9.04
CA THR A 21 10.66 -5.49 7.71
C THR A 21 9.46 -6.23 7.10
N ILE A 22 8.77 -7.06 7.87
CA ILE A 22 7.55 -7.75 7.40
C ILE A 22 6.50 -6.72 6.96
N MET A 23 6.23 -5.70 7.78
CA MET A 23 5.27 -4.65 7.44
C MET A 23 5.75 -3.80 6.25
N ALA A 24 7.05 -3.50 6.15
CA ALA A 24 7.63 -2.78 5.02
C ALA A 24 7.44 -3.55 3.71
N VAL A 25 7.70 -4.86 3.71
CA VAL A 25 7.49 -5.73 2.54
C VAL A 25 6.01 -5.79 2.15
N LEU A 26 5.11 -5.98 3.12
CA LEU A 26 3.68 -6.09 2.84
C LEU A 26 3.08 -4.77 2.35
N MET A 27 3.32 -3.66 3.06
CA MET A 27 2.63 -2.39 2.80
C MET A 27 3.30 -1.58 1.68
N PHE A 28 4.61 -1.65 1.54
CA PHE A 28 5.32 -0.78 0.59
C PHE A 28 5.88 -1.55 -0.60
N VAL A 29 6.53 -2.70 -0.40
CA VAL A 29 7.13 -3.44 -1.53
C VAL A 29 6.03 -4.13 -2.33
N PHE A 30 5.24 -5.01 -1.70
CA PHE A 30 4.19 -5.73 -2.43
C PHE A 30 3.02 -4.83 -2.79
N ALA A 31 2.50 -4.05 -1.85
CA ALA A 31 1.33 -3.24 -2.15
C ALA A 31 1.63 -2.17 -3.21
N ASN A 32 2.62 -1.32 -3.02
CA ASN A 32 2.96 -0.29 -4.01
C ASN A 32 3.64 -0.88 -5.25
N GLY A 33 4.56 -1.84 -5.09
CA GLY A 33 5.28 -2.45 -6.20
C GLY A 33 4.34 -3.19 -7.16
N LEU A 34 3.49 -4.09 -6.65
CA LEU A 34 2.53 -4.84 -7.47
C LEU A 34 1.44 -3.93 -8.05
N SER A 35 0.95 -2.94 -7.28
CA SER A 35 -0.02 -1.97 -7.78
C SER A 35 0.58 -1.15 -8.94
N THR A 36 1.79 -0.65 -8.80
CA THR A 36 2.48 0.07 -9.88
C THR A 36 2.73 -0.85 -11.08
N TRP A 37 3.12 -2.08 -10.84
CA TRP A 37 3.35 -3.05 -11.92
C TRP A 37 2.05 -3.42 -12.65
N SER A 38 0.93 -3.50 -11.94
CA SER A 38 -0.39 -3.78 -12.55
C SER A 38 -0.79 -2.76 -13.62
N LEU A 39 -0.32 -1.50 -13.49
CA LEU A 39 -0.61 -0.42 -14.43
C LEU A 39 -0.05 -0.66 -15.86
N LYS A 40 0.78 -1.67 -16.04
CA LYS A 40 1.21 -2.11 -17.38
C LYS A 40 0.07 -2.76 -18.18
N TRP A 41 -0.93 -3.31 -17.50
CA TRP A 41 -2.01 -4.09 -18.12
C TRP A 41 -3.40 -3.53 -17.87
N ILE A 42 -3.58 -2.70 -16.82
CA ILE A 42 -4.86 -2.11 -16.50
C ILE A 42 -4.76 -0.59 -16.33
N PRO A 43 -5.83 0.16 -16.67
CA PRO A 43 -5.89 1.58 -16.41
C PRO A 43 -5.78 1.91 -14.92
N ALA A 44 -5.16 3.05 -14.60
CA ALA A 44 -4.99 3.50 -13.21
C ALA A 44 -6.32 3.63 -12.44
N GLY A 45 -7.39 4.04 -13.12
CA GLY A 45 -8.73 4.11 -12.53
C GLY A 45 -9.25 2.75 -12.06
N LEU A 46 -8.97 1.68 -12.81
CA LEU A 46 -9.38 0.32 -12.47
C LEU A 46 -8.57 -0.21 -11.27
N SER A 47 -7.27 0.05 -11.25
CA SER A 47 -6.41 -0.27 -10.10
C SER A 47 -6.86 0.48 -8.83
N ALA A 48 -7.22 1.76 -8.96
CA ALA A 48 -7.74 2.56 -7.85
C ALA A 48 -9.07 2.02 -7.30
N LEU A 49 -9.96 1.52 -8.18
CA LEU A 49 -11.23 0.88 -7.78
C LEU A 49 -11.00 -0.39 -6.98
N ILE A 50 -10.04 -1.24 -7.39
CA ILE A 50 -9.63 -2.41 -6.60
C ILE A 50 -9.10 -1.95 -5.24
N GLY A 51 -8.28 -0.90 -5.21
CA GLY A 51 -7.80 -0.29 -3.98
C GLY A 51 -8.94 0.21 -3.07
N ALA A 52 -10.05 0.68 -3.62
CA ALA A 52 -11.21 1.11 -2.83
C ALA A 52 -11.90 -0.05 -2.06
N LEU A 53 -11.65 -1.31 -2.43
CA LEU A 53 -12.09 -2.49 -1.68
C LEU A 53 -11.26 -2.76 -0.41
N TYR A 54 -10.20 -1.99 -0.18
CA TYR A 54 -9.32 -2.12 0.98
C TYR A 54 -10.07 -2.21 2.34
N PRO A 55 -11.03 -1.33 2.69
CA PRO A 55 -11.73 -1.45 3.98
C PRO A 55 -12.50 -2.76 4.12
N LEU A 56 -13.08 -3.25 3.01
CA LEU A 56 -13.79 -4.54 2.98
C LEU A 56 -12.81 -5.69 3.23
N SER A 57 -11.66 -5.68 2.58
CA SER A 57 -10.65 -6.73 2.75
C SER A 57 -10.09 -6.77 4.17
N VAL A 58 -9.83 -5.61 4.81
CA VAL A 58 -9.42 -5.53 6.21
C VAL A 58 -10.44 -6.19 7.12
N VAL A 59 -11.72 -5.86 6.96
CA VAL A 59 -12.81 -6.43 7.76
C VAL A 59 -12.91 -7.95 7.59
N ILE A 60 -12.82 -8.44 6.36
CA ILE A 60 -12.87 -9.88 6.08
C ILE A 60 -11.69 -10.61 6.72
N ILE A 61 -10.47 -10.11 6.50
CA ILE A 61 -9.24 -10.73 7.03
C ILE A 61 -9.25 -10.71 8.56
N GLU A 62 -9.62 -9.60 9.18
CA GLU A 62 -9.70 -9.53 10.65
C GLU A 62 -10.70 -10.53 11.22
N ARG A 63 -11.85 -10.70 10.56
CA ARG A 63 -12.87 -11.63 11.02
C ARG A 63 -12.46 -13.08 10.85
N MET A 64 -11.79 -13.43 9.74
CA MET A 64 -11.36 -14.80 9.47
C MET A 64 -10.19 -15.25 10.35
N PHE A 65 -9.23 -14.37 10.58
CA PHE A 65 -7.95 -14.75 11.20
C PHE A 65 -7.71 -14.20 12.59
N PHE A 66 -8.50 -13.21 13.04
CA PHE A 66 -8.17 -12.49 14.26
C PHE A 66 -9.32 -12.33 15.25
N ASN A 67 -10.45 -13.05 15.06
CA ASN A 67 -11.63 -12.99 15.94
C ASN A 67 -12.07 -11.56 16.28
N ALA A 68 -12.18 -10.71 15.25
CA ALA A 68 -12.58 -9.32 15.40
C ALA A 68 -13.99 -9.19 15.97
N ARG A 69 -14.26 -8.06 16.62
CA ARG A 69 -15.58 -7.72 17.17
C ARG A 69 -16.64 -7.71 16.05
N PRO A 70 -17.91 -8.01 16.38
CA PRO A 70 -18.99 -7.94 15.38
C PRO A 70 -19.09 -6.52 14.81
N LEU A 71 -19.36 -6.45 13.52
CA LEU A 71 -19.50 -5.18 12.81
C LEU A 71 -20.77 -4.47 13.23
N THR A 72 -20.75 -3.16 13.25
CA THR A 72 -21.93 -2.35 13.44
C THR A 72 -22.83 -2.37 12.20
N LYS A 73 -24.13 -2.14 12.36
CA LYS A 73 -25.08 -2.03 11.22
C LYS A 73 -24.63 -0.96 10.22
N LEU A 74 -24.07 0.15 10.71
CA LEU A 74 -23.56 1.24 9.88
C LEU A 74 -22.38 0.78 9.00
N THR A 75 -21.49 -0.04 9.55
CA THR A 75 -20.37 -0.63 8.80
C THR A 75 -20.87 -1.54 7.66
N TYR A 76 -21.89 -2.36 7.90
CA TYR A 76 -22.50 -3.19 6.83
C TYR A 76 -23.07 -2.33 5.70
N ILE A 77 -23.78 -1.25 6.04
CA ILE A 77 -24.35 -0.32 5.06
C ILE A 77 -23.21 0.34 4.24
N GLY A 78 -22.16 0.83 4.90
CA GLY A 78 -21.01 1.44 4.21
C GLY A 78 -20.29 0.46 3.28
N LEU A 79 -20.06 -0.79 3.72
CA LEU A 79 -19.46 -1.84 2.89
C LEU A 79 -20.34 -2.19 1.69
N PHE A 80 -21.65 -2.29 1.88
CA PHE A 80 -22.60 -2.56 0.79
C PHE A 80 -22.61 -1.43 -0.24
N LEU A 81 -22.68 -0.18 0.19
CA LEU A 81 -22.63 0.99 -0.70
C LEU A 81 -21.29 1.07 -1.46
N GLY A 82 -20.17 0.84 -0.77
CA GLY A 82 -18.84 0.83 -1.40
C GLY A 82 -18.72 -0.29 -2.44
N LEU A 83 -19.17 -1.50 -2.11
CA LEU A 83 -19.15 -2.63 -3.05
C LEU A 83 -20.05 -2.38 -4.26
N SER A 84 -21.27 -1.85 -4.06
CA SER A 84 -22.16 -1.54 -5.17
C SER A 84 -21.60 -0.49 -6.11
N GLY A 85 -20.90 0.53 -5.58
CA GLY A 85 -20.19 1.52 -6.41
C GLY A 85 -19.10 0.87 -7.30
N VAL A 86 -18.32 -0.05 -6.73
CA VAL A 86 -17.30 -0.79 -7.49
C VAL A 86 -17.96 -1.67 -8.57
N VAL A 87 -19.04 -2.38 -8.24
CA VAL A 87 -19.78 -3.24 -9.21
C VAL A 87 -20.30 -2.42 -10.38
N ILE A 88 -20.86 -1.24 -10.14
CA ILE A 88 -21.39 -0.36 -11.20
C ILE A 88 -20.28 0.03 -12.19
N VAL A 89 -19.11 0.41 -11.68
CA VAL A 89 -17.99 0.81 -12.55
C VAL A 89 -17.39 -0.39 -13.29
N PHE A 90 -17.29 -1.56 -12.64
CA PHE A 90 -16.83 -2.79 -13.30
C PHE A 90 -17.79 -3.28 -14.37
N TYR A 91 -19.09 -3.03 -14.21
CA TYR A 91 -20.12 -3.46 -15.15
C TYR A 91 -19.86 -2.95 -16.58
N GLU A 92 -19.50 -1.67 -16.73
CA GLU A 92 -19.18 -1.10 -18.05
C GLU A 92 -17.93 -1.74 -18.70
N ASN A 93 -16.93 -2.13 -17.90
CA ASN A 93 -15.70 -2.72 -18.41
C ASN A 93 -15.81 -4.23 -18.66
N ALA A 94 -16.74 -4.91 -17.99
CA ALA A 94 -16.92 -6.37 -18.12
C ALA A 94 -17.45 -6.78 -19.51
N PHE A 95 -18.18 -5.90 -20.22
CA PHE A 95 -18.74 -6.18 -21.55
C PHE A 95 -17.74 -6.00 -22.70
N ASN A 96 -16.59 -5.36 -22.47
CA ASN A 96 -15.60 -5.13 -23.51
C ASN A 96 -14.61 -6.31 -23.71
N GLY A 97 -14.84 -7.44 -23.04
CA GLY A 97 -13.99 -8.62 -23.07
C GLY A 97 -12.74 -8.47 -22.17
N ILE A 98 -12.53 -9.45 -21.31
CA ILE A 98 -11.36 -9.51 -20.44
C ILE A 98 -10.27 -10.31 -21.17
N ASP A 99 -9.20 -9.64 -21.60
CA ASP A 99 -8.01 -10.31 -22.13
C ASP A 99 -7.16 -10.87 -20.98
N ILE A 100 -6.35 -11.89 -21.28
CA ILE A 100 -5.44 -12.54 -20.29
C ILE A 100 -4.49 -11.52 -19.67
N SER A 101 -4.00 -10.57 -20.44
CA SER A 101 -3.14 -9.49 -19.97
C SER A 101 -3.84 -8.63 -18.91
N MET A 102 -5.11 -8.28 -19.15
CA MET A 102 -5.94 -7.53 -18.19
C MET A 102 -6.16 -8.34 -16.90
N LEU A 103 -6.37 -9.65 -17.00
CA LEU A 103 -6.52 -10.52 -15.83
C LEU A 103 -5.27 -10.51 -14.95
N ILE A 104 -4.07 -10.52 -15.54
CA ILE A 104 -2.81 -10.40 -14.80
C ILE A 104 -2.78 -9.09 -14.01
N GLY A 105 -3.11 -7.96 -14.64
CA GLY A 105 -3.15 -6.66 -13.97
C GLY A 105 -4.16 -6.61 -12.82
N LEU A 106 -5.36 -7.19 -13.01
CA LEU A 106 -6.38 -7.30 -11.96
C LEU A 106 -5.89 -8.12 -10.76
N LEU A 107 -5.29 -9.28 -11.01
CA LEU A 107 -4.74 -10.14 -9.96
C LEU A 107 -3.61 -9.44 -9.20
N LEU A 108 -2.68 -8.79 -9.89
CA LEU A 108 -1.60 -8.02 -9.23
C LEU A 108 -2.15 -6.91 -8.35
N SER A 109 -3.15 -6.17 -8.82
CA SER A 109 -3.81 -5.10 -8.06
C SER A 109 -4.55 -5.65 -6.84
N LEU A 110 -5.22 -6.80 -6.98
CA LEU A 110 -5.90 -7.48 -5.89
C LEU A 110 -4.90 -7.95 -4.81
N PHE A 111 -3.80 -8.59 -5.23
CA PHE A 111 -2.74 -8.99 -4.30
C PHE A 111 -2.09 -7.80 -3.61
N ALA A 112 -1.89 -6.69 -4.32
CA ALA A 112 -1.39 -5.44 -3.75
C ALA A 112 -2.31 -4.95 -2.62
N MET A 113 -3.62 -4.88 -2.87
CA MET A 113 -4.64 -4.47 -1.90
C MET A 113 -4.68 -5.40 -0.68
N LEU A 114 -4.67 -6.73 -0.89
CA LEU A 114 -4.67 -7.71 0.20
C LEU A 114 -3.40 -7.61 1.05
N SER A 115 -2.24 -7.42 0.42
CA SER A 115 -0.97 -7.24 1.11
C SER A 115 -0.98 -5.98 1.99
N TRP A 116 -1.49 -4.87 1.47
CA TRP A 116 -1.69 -3.65 2.24
C TRP A 116 -2.60 -3.89 3.45
N SER A 117 -3.70 -4.61 3.26
CA SER A 117 -4.68 -4.90 4.32
C SER A 117 -4.07 -5.69 5.46
N VAL A 118 -3.30 -6.75 5.15
CA VAL A 118 -2.59 -7.55 6.18
C VAL A 118 -1.56 -6.70 6.92
N GLY A 119 -0.77 -5.91 6.19
CA GLY A 119 0.23 -5.01 6.78
C GLY A 119 -0.39 -3.99 7.73
N THR A 120 -1.52 -3.40 7.35
CA THR A 120 -2.27 -2.45 8.18
C THR A 120 -2.82 -3.10 9.46
N ILE A 121 -3.31 -4.35 9.38
CA ILE A 121 -3.75 -5.08 10.57
C ILE A 121 -2.57 -5.29 11.54
N PHE A 122 -1.38 -5.62 11.05
CA PHE A 122 -0.20 -5.75 11.90
C PHE A 122 0.24 -4.41 12.50
N LEU A 123 0.14 -3.33 11.73
CA LEU A 123 0.40 -1.97 12.21
C LEU A 123 -0.59 -1.57 13.31
N ALA A 124 -1.89 -1.75 13.08
CA ALA A 124 -2.96 -1.43 14.05
C ALA A 124 -2.83 -2.25 15.35
N ARG A 125 -2.34 -3.49 15.26
CA ARG A 125 -2.06 -4.34 16.42
C ARG A 125 -0.71 -4.07 17.07
N ASN A 126 0.00 -3.05 16.62
CA ASN A 126 1.32 -2.65 17.11
C ASN A 126 2.29 -3.85 17.29
N LYS A 127 2.38 -4.72 16.29
CA LYS A 127 3.22 -5.93 16.33
C LYS A 127 4.70 -5.63 16.58
N ALA A 128 5.19 -4.47 16.14
CA ALA A 128 6.54 -4.03 16.40
C ALA A 128 6.73 -3.48 17.84
N ASN A 129 5.64 -3.24 18.59
CA ASN A 129 5.65 -2.64 19.92
C ASN A 129 6.53 -1.37 19.97
N MET A 130 6.23 -0.41 19.11
CA MET A 130 7.00 0.80 18.89
C MET A 130 6.08 1.98 18.58
N ASN A 131 6.58 3.20 18.76
CA ASN A 131 5.85 4.40 18.32
C ASN A 131 5.52 4.30 16.82
N PRO A 132 4.24 4.40 16.40
CA PRO A 132 3.82 4.19 15.01
C PRO A 132 4.55 5.08 14.02
N TYR A 133 4.73 6.36 14.31
CA TYR A 133 5.43 7.29 13.42
C TYR A 133 6.90 6.91 13.22
N TYR A 134 7.56 6.47 14.30
CA TYR A 134 8.95 6.02 14.22
C TYR A 134 9.07 4.69 13.48
N GLY A 135 8.15 3.77 13.75
CA GLY A 135 8.05 2.49 13.04
C GLY A 135 7.82 2.67 11.54
N THR A 136 6.88 3.55 11.14
CA THR A 136 6.61 3.84 9.73
C THR A 136 7.83 4.47 9.03
N GLY A 137 8.55 5.36 9.71
CA GLY A 137 9.81 5.89 9.17
C GLY A 137 10.83 4.79 8.83
N TRP A 138 11.00 3.81 9.72
CA TRP A 138 11.86 2.64 9.46
C TRP A 138 11.33 1.76 8.33
N GLN A 139 10.02 1.51 8.30
CA GLN A 139 9.39 0.75 7.20
C GLN A 139 9.63 1.40 5.84
N MET A 140 9.49 2.74 5.74
CA MET A 140 9.78 3.48 4.51
C MET A 140 11.25 3.38 4.10
N LEU A 141 12.20 3.45 5.04
CA LEU A 141 13.62 3.28 4.75
C LEU A 141 13.95 1.87 4.26
N ILE A 142 13.44 0.85 4.93
CA ILE A 142 13.65 -0.56 4.54
C ILE A 142 13.05 -0.80 3.16
N SER A 143 11.82 -0.35 2.94
CA SER A 143 11.11 -0.58 1.66
C SER A 143 11.75 0.18 0.51
N SER A 144 12.24 1.40 0.73
CA SER A 144 12.92 2.16 -0.33
C SER A 144 14.18 1.44 -0.81
N LEU A 145 14.96 0.85 0.11
CA LEU A 145 16.13 0.06 -0.24
C LEU A 145 15.75 -1.20 -1.03
N LEU A 146 14.73 -1.92 -0.58
CA LEU A 146 14.25 -3.14 -1.25
C LEU A 146 13.68 -2.83 -2.65
N LEU A 147 12.89 -1.76 -2.77
CA LEU A 147 12.34 -1.33 -4.06
C LEU A 147 13.43 -0.82 -5.01
N PHE A 148 14.45 -0.14 -4.49
CA PHE A 148 15.59 0.29 -5.29
C PHE A 148 16.35 -0.93 -5.86
N ILE A 149 16.66 -1.92 -5.02
CA ILE A 149 17.31 -3.17 -5.46
C ILE A 149 16.44 -3.89 -6.51
N TRP A 150 15.14 -3.96 -6.30
CA TRP A 150 14.22 -4.57 -7.26
C TRP A 150 14.17 -3.80 -8.58
N ALA A 151 14.11 -2.48 -8.52
CA ALA A 151 14.08 -1.65 -9.72
C ALA A 151 15.36 -1.83 -10.57
N GLU A 152 16.53 -1.79 -9.94
CA GLU A 152 17.81 -2.00 -10.62
C GLU A 152 17.93 -3.41 -11.24
N SER A 153 17.34 -4.42 -10.60
CA SER A 153 17.36 -5.79 -11.13
C SER A 153 16.36 -6.04 -12.27
N SER A 154 15.32 -5.20 -12.39
CA SER A 154 14.17 -5.48 -13.25
C SER A 154 14.09 -4.61 -14.51
N GLN A 155 14.81 -3.49 -14.59
CA GLN A 155 14.70 -2.52 -15.69
C GLN A 155 16.07 -1.93 -16.05
N PRO A 156 16.26 -1.47 -17.31
CA PRO A 156 17.42 -0.67 -17.65
C PRO A 156 17.47 0.59 -16.81
N THR A 157 18.67 0.97 -16.39
CA THR A 157 18.95 2.10 -15.51
C THR A 157 18.22 3.38 -15.93
N VAL A 158 17.44 3.92 -15.01
CA VAL A 158 16.84 5.24 -15.21
C VAL A 158 17.95 6.28 -15.02
N HIS A 159 18.36 6.95 -16.09
CA HIS A 159 19.31 8.04 -16.00
C HIS A 159 18.64 9.26 -15.39
N PHE A 160 19.03 9.62 -14.18
CA PHE A 160 18.50 10.81 -13.48
C PHE A 160 18.71 12.11 -14.26
N THR A 161 19.70 12.12 -15.15
CA THR A 161 19.98 13.25 -16.07
C THR A 161 18.90 13.50 -17.09
N ASP A 162 18.10 12.48 -17.43
CA ASP A 162 17.05 12.56 -18.46
C ASP A 162 15.70 13.00 -17.88
N MET A 163 15.64 13.20 -16.55
CA MET A 163 14.44 13.63 -15.86
C MET A 163 14.16 15.13 -16.08
N THR A 164 12.95 15.43 -16.55
CA THR A 164 12.49 16.80 -16.72
C THR A 164 12.24 17.49 -15.37
N LEU A 165 12.29 18.82 -15.34
CA LEU A 165 11.92 19.59 -14.14
C LEU A 165 10.50 19.25 -13.66
N LYS A 166 9.57 18.99 -14.59
CA LYS A 166 8.20 18.56 -14.28
C LYS A 166 8.19 17.23 -13.51
N SER A 167 9.00 16.25 -13.91
CA SER A 167 9.13 14.97 -13.21
C SER A 167 9.63 15.15 -11.79
N TRP A 168 10.64 16.01 -11.58
CA TRP A 168 11.14 16.33 -10.25
C TRP A 168 10.10 17.01 -9.37
N MET A 169 9.28 17.93 -9.92
CA MET A 169 8.20 18.57 -9.16
C MET A 169 7.11 17.56 -8.76
N VAL A 170 6.76 16.62 -9.64
CA VAL A 170 5.81 15.55 -9.32
C VAL A 170 6.35 14.63 -8.23
N ILE A 171 7.62 14.23 -8.29
CA ILE A 171 8.25 13.41 -7.25
C ILE A 171 8.24 14.16 -5.91
N LEU A 172 8.62 15.44 -5.90
CA LEU A 172 8.61 16.25 -4.69
C LEU A 172 7.19 16.35 -4.08
N TYR A 173 6.19 16.59 -4.94
CA TYR A 173 4.79 16.59 -4.51
C TYR A 173 4.37 15.26 -3.88
N LEU A 174 4.69 14.12 -4.51
CA LEU A 174 4.37 12.79 -4.00
C LEU A 174 5.09 12.50 -2.68
N VAL A 175 6.33 12.94 -2.52
CA VAL A 175 7.08 12.77 -1.27
C VAL A 175 6.47 13.59 -0.14
N LEU A 176 6.15 14.85 -0.37
CA LEU A 176 5.63 15.74 0.67
C LEU A 176 4.17 15.40 1.03
N PHE A 177 3.30 15.34 0.04
CA PHE A 177 1.86 15.16 0.25
C PHE A 177 1.45 13.69 0.31
N GLY A 178 1.94 12.87 -0.60
CA GLY A 178 1.58 11.46 -0.70
C GLY A 178 2.26 10.57 0.35
N SER A 179 3.50 10.92 0.77
CA SER A 179 4.21 10.12 1.77
C SER A 179 4.16 10.77 3.16
N ILE A 180 4.71 11.99 3.34
CA ILE A 180 4.86 12.55 4.68
C ILE A 180 3.51 12.93 5.27
N ILE A 181 2.75 13.79 4.59
CA ILE A 181 1.47 14.31 5.11
C ILE A 181 0.43 13.20 5.19
N ALA A 182 0.27 12.41 4.14
CA ALA A 182 -0.72 11.34 4.08
C ALA A 182 -0.48 10.27 5.15
N PHE A 183 0.76 9.84 5.38
CA PHE A 183 1.06 8.85 6.42
C PHE A 183 0.95 9.41 7.84
N VAL A 184 1.26 10.67 8.05
CA VAL A 184 1.01 11.33 9.36
C VAL A 184 -0.49 11.40 9.66
N ALA A 185 -1.32 11.63 8.64
CA ALA A 185 -2.77 11.64 8.78
C ALA A 185 -3.39 10.25 8.92
N PHE A 186 -2.73 9.22 8.35
CA PHE A 186 -3.21 7.82 8.38
C PHE A 186 -2.97 7.13 9.72
N ILE A 187 -1.91 7.48 10.46
CA ILE A 187 -1.52 6.90 11.75
C ILE A 187 -2.23 7.59 12.92
#